data_ec4c3f855d90a0f88de135b62ae46157
#
_entry.id   ec4c3f855d90a0f88de135b62ae46157
#
_cell.length_a   1.000
_cell.length_b   1.000
_cell.length_c   1.000
_cell.angle_alpha   90.00
_cell.angle_beta   90.00
_cell.angle_gamma   90.00
#
_symmetry.space_group_name_H-M   'P 1'
#
loop_
_entity.id
_entity.type
_entity.pdbx_description
1 polymer ?
#
loop_
_entity_poly.entity_id
_entity_poly.type
_entity_poly.pdbx_seq_one_letter_code
_entity_poly.pdbx_strand_id
1 'polypeptide(L)'
;GADTVEVKKLLQNDFQDTMSKYQIIKSARLYRKELAIAALNTGTTRVLAAQAADDMLNISGITASFVMYPDGDTVYVSARSIGDANVQMILEPLGGGGNAATAGAQVKNATVKEVLDQLLASIEKYYET
;
A
#
# COMPACT_ATOMS: atom_id res chain seq x y z
N GLY A 1 -35.48 -12.24 -12.09
CA GLY A 1 -35.84 -10.88 -12.39
C GLY A 1 -34.66 -9.92 -12.33
N ALA A 2 -34.93 -8.63 -12.49
CA ALA A 2 -33.92 -7.59 -12.49
C ALA A 2 -33.11 -7.56 -11.18
N ASP A 3 -33.76 -7.75 -10.05
CA ASP A 3 -33.12 -7.75 -8.73
C ASP A 3 -32.09 -8.87 -8.60
N THR A 4 -32.36 -10.05 -9.18
CA THR A 4 -31.44 -11.18 -9.16
C THR A 4 -30.19 -10.86 -9.97
N VAL A 5 -30.34 -10.18 -11.13
CA VAL A 5 -29.21 -9.78 -11.98
C VAL A 5 -28.36 -8.74 -11.26
N GLU A 6 -28.96 -7.77 -10.58
CA GLU A 6 -28.24 -6.74 -9.81
C GLU A 6 -27.45 -7.36 -8.67
N VAL A 7 -28.05 -8.30 -7.91
CA VAL A 7 -27.37 -8.98 -6.82
C VAL A 7 -26.18 -9.79 -7.35
N LYS A 8 -26.33 -10.50 -8.45
CA LYS A 8 -25.21 -11.25 -9.07
C LYS A 8 -24.06 -10.35 -9.47
N LYS A 9 -24.36 -9.15 -10.04
CA LYS A 9 -23.32 -8.18 -10.39
C LYS A 9 -22.57 -7.69 -9.17
N LEU A 10 -23.27 -7.38 -8.07
CA LEU A 10 -22.65 -6.91 -6.83
C LEU A 10 -21.72 -7.98 -6.26
N LEU A 11 -22.17 -9.23 -6.20
CA LEU A 11 -21.34 -10.33 -5.71
C LEU A 11 -20.12 -10.56 -6.58
N GLN A 12 -20.26 -10.43 -7.89
CA GLN A 12 -19.16 -10.59 -8.83
C GLN A 12 -18.11 -9.47 -8.65
N ASN A 13 -18.56 -8.23 -8.46
CA ASN A 13 -17.66 -7.11 -8.19
C ASN A 13 -16.92 -7.28 -6.88
N ASP A 14 -17.60 -7.71 -5.81
CA ASP A 14 -16.96 -7.99 -4.52
C ASP A 14 -15.92 -9.10 -4.64
N PHE A 15 -16.21 -10.13 -5.41
CA PHE A 15 -15.27 -11.22 -5.67
C PHE A 15 -14.03 -10.70 -6.39
N GLN A 16 -14.21 -9.89 -7.45
CA GLN A 16 -13.11 -9.31 -8.22
C GLN A 16 -12.24 -8.41 -7.36
N ASP A 17 -12.84 -7.55 -6.54
CA ASP A 17 -12.11 -6.66 -5.65
C ASP A 17 -11.33 -7.47 -4.61
N THR A 18 -11.91 -8.51 -4.06
CA THR A 18 -11.24 -9.40 -3.11
C THR A 18 -10.04 -10.08 -3.75
N MET A 19 -10.20 -10.60 -4.97
CA MET A 19 -9.09 -11.25 -5.68
C MET A 19 -7.98 -10.25 -6.00
N SER A 20 -8.34 -9.03 -6.43
CA SER A 20 -7.37 -7.98 -6.71
C SER A 20 -6.58 -7.60 -5.45
N LYS A 21 -7.24 -7.51 -4.32
CA LYS A 21 -6.60 -7.23 -3.03
C LYS A 21 -5.62 -8.35 -2.65
N TYR A 22 -6.02 -9.60 -2.82
CA TYR A 22 -5.14 -10.74 -2.53
C TYR A 22 -3.90 -10.74 -3.43
N GLN A 23 -4.03 -10.34 -4.69
CA GLN A 23 -2.88 -10.23 -5.59
C GLN A 23 -1.89 -9.19 -5.10
N ILE A 24 -2.37 -8.07 -4.56
CA ILE A 24 -1.50 -7.06 -3.95
C ILE A 24 -0.74 -7.67 -2.78
N ILE A 25 -1.45 -8.31 -1.86
CA ILE A 25 -0.85 -8.91 -0.66
C ILE A 25 0.16 -9.99 -1.05
N LYS A 26 -0.17 -10.81 -2.04
CA LYS A 26 0.71 -11.89 -2.51
C LYS A 26 2.01 -11.34 -3.11
N SER A 27 1.98 -10.15 -3.70
CA SER A 27 3.17 -9.53 -4.29
C SER A 27 4.10 -8.91 -3.26
N ALA A 28 3.64 -8.74 -2.01
CA ALA A 28 4.41 -8.06 -0.97
C ALA A 28 5.69 -8.82 -0.61
N ARG A 29 6.70 -8.07 -0.23
CA ARG A 29 7.98 -8.59 0.26
C ARG A 29 8.23 -8.04 1.65
N LEU A 30 8.87 -8.84 2.50
CA LEU A 30 9.28 -8.39 3.82
C LEU A 30 10.56 -7.59 3.72
N TYR A 31 10.60 -6.48 4.45
CA TYR A 31 11.78 -5.66 4.61
C TYR A 31 12.03 -5.46 6.11
N ARG A 32 13.25 -5.67 6.58
CA ARG A 32 13.61 -5.62 8.01
C ARG A 32 12.75 -6.56 8.86
N LYS A 33 12.29 -7.66 8.28
CA LYS A 33 11.51 -8.75 8.92
C LYS A 33 10.09 -8.37 9.35
N GLU A 34 9.80 -7.08 9.62
CA GLU A 34 8.51 -6.67 10.18
C GLU A 34 7.76 -5.66 9.29
N LEU A 35 8.36 -5.24 8.19
CA LEU A 35 7.73 -4.32 7.25
C LEU A 35 7.32 -5.07 6.00
N ALA A 36 6.08 -4.90 5.55
CA ALA A 36 5.59 -5.50 4.32
C ALA A 36 5.46 -4.44 3.24
N ILE A 37 6.08 -4.65 2.10
CA ILE A 37 6.09 -3.70 0.99
C ILE A 37 5.58 -4.38 -0.27
N ALA A 38 4.50 -3.85 -0.85
CA ALA A 38 3.98 -4.27 -2.14
C ALA A 38 4.22 -3.14 -3.15
N ALA A 39 5.09 -3.39 -4.12
CA ALA A 39 5.39 -2.45 -5.19
C ALA A 39 4.81 -3.01 -6.49
N LEU A 40 3.70 -2.44 -6.94
CA LEU A 40 2.95 -2.97 -8.07
C LEU A 40 3.43 -2.37 -9.39
N ASN A 41 3.45 -3.19 -10.44
CA ASN A 41 3.75 -2.72 -11.79
C ASN A 41 2.50 -2.34 -12.57
N THR A 42 1.32 -2.65 -12.04
CA THR A 42 0.04 -2.37 -12.67
C THR A 42 -0.81 -1.50 -11.75
N GLY A 43 -1.75 -0.77 -12.34
CA GLY A 43 -2.65 0.08 -11.57
C GLY A 43 -3.60 -0.70 -10.69
N THR A 44 -4.05 -0.04 -9.66
CA THR A 44 -5.12 -0.50 -8.78
C THR A 44 -5.91 0.74 -8.35
N THR A 45 -6.79 0.61 -7.39
CA THR A 45 -7.52 1.76 -6.86
C THR A 45 -6.95 2.16 -5.50
N ARG A 46 -7.19 3.42 -5.12
CA ARG A 46 -6.79 3.92 -3.81
C ARG A 46 -7.41 3.10 -2.68
N VAL A 47 -8.67 2.71 -2.84
CA VAL A 47 -9.40 1.93 -1.85
C VAL A 47 -8.79 0.54 -1.69
N LEU A 48 -8.51 -0.16 -2.79
CA LEU A 48 -7.93 -1.51 -2.73
C LEU A 48 -6.52 -1.48 -2.16
N ALA A 49 -5.71 -0.49 -2.52
CA ALA A 49 -4.37 -0.34 -1.97
C ALA A 49 -4.41 -0.12 -0.46
N ALA A 50 -5.30 0.76 0.01
CA ALA A 50 -5.45 1.02 1.44
C ALA A 50 -5.95 -0.21 2.19
N GLN A 51 -6.92 -0.94 1.63
CA GLN A 51 -7.44 -2.16 2.23
C GLN A 51 -6.37 -3.26 2.31
N ALA A 52 -5.56 -3.40 1.26
CA ALA A 52 -4.46 -4.36 1.27
C ALA A 52 -3.42 -4.00 2.33
N ALA A 53 -3.10 -2.71 2.47
CA ALA A 53 -2.17 -2.26 3.51
C ALA A 53 -2.71 -2.58 4.91
N ASP A 54 -4.01 -2.32 5.14
CA ASP A 54 -4.66 -2.66 6.41
C ASP A 54 -4.64 -4.17 6.67
N ASP A 55 -4.96 -4.97 5.67
CA ASP A 55 -5.00 -6.43 5.82
C ASP A 55 -3.61 -7.02 6.12
N MET A 56 -2.55 -6.44 5.55
CA MET A 56 -1.19 -6.91 5.84
C MET A 56 -0.81 -6.70 7.30
N LEU A 57 -1.38 -5.70 7.97
CA LEU A 57 -1.14 -5.51 9.40
C LEU A 57 -1.73 -6.61 10.27
N ASN A 58 -2.68 -7.38 9.75
CA ASN A 58 -3.26 -8.51 10.48
C ASN A 58 -2.37 -9.75 10.41
N ILE A 59 -1.32 -9.73 9.59
CA ILE A 59 -0.37 -10.84 9.51
C ILE A 59 0.56 -10.77 10.72
N SER A 60 0.69 -11.88 11.43
CA SER A 60 1.55 -11.95 12.62
C SER A 60 2.99 -11.54 12.29
N GLY A 61 3.54 -10.61 13.07
CA GLY A 61 4.90 -10.13 12.91
C GLY A 61 5.05 -8.90 12.02
N ILE A 62 3.99 -8.47 11.33
CA ILE A 62 4.03 -7.24 10.52
C ILE A 62 3.64 -6.06 11.39
N THR A 63 4.49 -5.04 11.45
CA THR A 63 4.25 -3.83 12.24
C THR A 63 3.91 -2.61 11.38
N ALA A 64 4.33 -2.62 10.13
CA ALA A 64 3.94 -1.58 9.18
C ALA A 64 3.87 -2.16 7.77
N SER A 65 3.04 -1.56 6.93
CA SER A 65 2.81 -2.01 5.56
C SER A 65 2.76 -0.82 4.62
N PHE A 66 3.27 -1.06 3.40
CA PHE A 66 3.34 -0.04 2.35
C PHE A 66 2.86 -0.67 1.05
N VAL A 67 1.95 0.01 0.36
CA VAL A 67 1.49 -0.42 -0.97
C VAL A 67 1.70 0.76 -1.91
N MET A 68 2.43 0.54 -3.00
CA MET A 68 2.61 1.55 -4.03
C MET A 68 2.19 1.04 -5.40
N TYR A 69 1.66 1.94 -6.21
CA TYR A 69 1.15 1.60 -7.54
C TYR A 69 1.23 2.80 -8.47
N PRO A 70 1.39 2.55 -9.78
CA PRO A 70 1.43 3.62 -10.76
C PRO A 70 0.03 4.00 -11.21
N ASP A 71 -0.16 5.27 -11.51
CA ASP A 71 -1.33 5.79 -12.21
C ASP A 71 -0.85 6.94 -13.10
N GLY A 72 -0.76 6.69 -14.39
CA GLY A 72 -0.16 7.62 -15.31
C GLY A 72 1.33 7.84 -14.99
N ASP A 73 1.71 9.10 -14.82
CA ASP A 73 3.08 9.49 -14.49
C ASP A 73 3.31 9.63 -12.97
N THR A 74 2.32 9.28 -12.17
CA THR A 74 2.36 9.43 -10.72
C THR A 74 2.38 8.07 -10.04
N VAL A 75 3.16 7.95 -8.97
CA VAL A 75 3.17 6.76 -8.12
C VAL A 75 2.51 7.11 -6.79
N TYR A 76 1.51 6.35 -6.42
CA TYR A 76 0.77 6.51 -5.17
C TYR A 76 1.29 5.51 -4.14
N VAL A 77 1.41 5.95 -2.89
CA VAL A 77 1.84 5.10 -1.78
C VAL A 77 0.81 5.19 -0.66
N SER A 78 0.37 4.05 -0.18
CA SER A 78 -0.46 3.94 1.04
C SER A 78 0.36 3.24 2.10
N ALA A 79 0.38 3.78 3.33
CA ALA A 79 1.14 3.21 4.43
C ALA A 79 0.30 3.11 5.69
N ARG A 80 0.51 2.03 6.43
CA ARG A 80 -0.19 1.75 7.69
C ARG A 80 0.81 1.24 8.72
N SER A 81 0.55 1.52 10.00
CA SER A 81 1.39 1.04 11.10
C SER A 81 0.53 0.77 12.34
N ILE A 82 0.90 -0.27 13.09
CA ILE A 82 0.28 -0.57 14.40
C ILE A 82 1.30 -0.48 15.54
N GLY A 83 2.56 -0.16 15.22
CA GLY A 83 3.63 -0.20 16.20
C GLY A 83 4.45 1.07 16.23
N ASP A 84 5.73 0.91 16.48
CA ASP A 84 6.66 2.01 16.67
C ASP A 84 7.01 2.76 15.38
N ALA A 85 6.80 2.14 14.22
CA ALA A 85 7.11 2.79 12.95
C ALA A 85 6.13 3.93 12.68
N ASN A 86 6.65 5.16 12.58
CA ASN A 86 5.85 6.34 12.26
C ASN A 86 5.83 6.52 10.74
N VAL A 87 4.71 6.11 10.11
CA VAL A 87 4.63 6.14 8.64
C VAL A 87 4.56 7.55 8.08
N GLN A 88 4.09 8.53 8.85
CA GLN A 88 4.14 9.93 8.44
C GLN A 88 5.60 10.37 8.23
N MET A 89 6.44 10.11 9.22
CA MET A 89 7.86 10.47 9.14
C MET A 89 8.56 9.74 8.01
N ILE A 90 8.22 8.49 7.79
CA ILE A 90 8.82 7.71 6.70
C ILE A 90 8.42 8.26 5.33
N LEU A 91 7.18 8.69 5.14
CA LEU A 91 6.71 9.19 3.85
C LEU A 91 6.97 10.68 3.61
N GLU A 92 7.32 11.46 4.63
CA GLU A 92 7.63 12.88 4.44
C GLU A 92 8.72 13.13 3.38
N PRO A 93 9.84 12.37 3.35
CA PRO A 93 10.84 12.58 2.30
C PRO A 93 10.33 12.31 0.87
N LEU A 94 9.22 11.56 0.74
CA LEU A 94 8.58 11.31 -0.54
C LEU A 94 7.49 12.35 -0.86
N GLY A 95 7.37 13.40 -0.05
CA GLY A 95 6.33 14.40 -0.20
C GLY A 95 5.00 14.01 0.40
N GLY A 96 4.98 12.99 1.23
CA GLY A 96 3.74 12.46 1.81
C GLY A 96 3.36 13.11 3.13
N GLY A 97 2.23 12.65 3.66
CA GLY A 97 1.67 13.14 4.91
C GLY A 97 0.64 12.19 5.46
N GLY A 98 0.10 12.56 6.61
CA GLY A 98 -0.89 11.76 7.32
C GLY A 98 -0.65 11.85 8.82
N ASN A 99 -0.65 10.69 9.48
CA ASN A 99 -0.29 10.59 10.89
C ASN A 99 0.61 9.37 11.11
N ALA A 100 0.98 9.12 12.36
CA ALA A 100 1.92 8.05 12.68
C ALA A 100 1.44 6.65 12.25
N ALA A 101 0.14 6.42 12.23
CA ALA A 101 -0.47 5.11 11.92
C ALA A 101 -0.98 4.99 10.49
N THR A 102 -1.25 6.11 9.82
CA THR A 102 -1.85 6.14 8.48
C THR A 102 -1.28 7.30 7.69
N ALA A 103 -0.64 7.02 6.57
CA ALA A 103 -0.06 8.05 5.73
C ALA A 103 -0.14 7.66 4.26
N GLY A 104 0.06 8.63 3.38
CA GLY A 104 0.08 8.42 1.95
C GLY A 104 1.00 9.41 1.27
N ALA A 105 1.41 9.08 0.04
CA ALA A 105 2.23 9.94 -0.77
C ALA A 105 1.84 9.84 -2.24
N GLN A 106 2.09 10.91 -2.98
CA GLN A 106 1.94 10.94 -4.45
C GLN A 106 3.24 11.49 -5.00
N VAL A 107 3.96 10.70 -5.76
CA VAL A 107 5.21 11.11 -6.36
C VAL A 107 5.02 11.26 -7.87
N LYS A 108 5.05 12.49 -8.34
CA LYS A 108 4.83 12.81 -9.75
C LYS A 108 6.09 12.60 -10.56
N ASN A 109 5.92 12.24 -11.82
CA ASN A 109 7.01 12.08 -12.77
C ASN A 109 8.06 11.07 -12.28
N ALA A 110 7.58 9.95 -11.71
CA ALA A 110 8.44 8.92 -11.14
C ALA A 110 7.95 7.54 -11.54
N THR A 111 8.86 6.59 -11.54
CA THR A 111 8.54 5.17 -11.72
C THR A 111 8.38 4.50 -10.36
N VAL A 112 7.71 3.36 -10.34
CA VAL A 112 7.55 2.57 -9.12
C VAL A 112 8.93 2.19 -8.55
N LYS A 113 9.88 1.84 -9.41
CA LYS A 113 11.24 1.50 -8.96
C LYS A 113 11.91 2.66 -8.26
N GLU A 114 11.81 3.87 -8.83
CA GLU A 114 12.38 5.07 -8.21
C GLU A 114 11.76 5.34 -6.84
N VAL A 115 10.44 5.22 -6.74
CA VAL A 115 9.73 5.47 -5.48
C VAL A 115 10.05 4.38 -4.46
N LEU A 116 10.17 3.12 -4.89
CA LEU A 116 10.59 2.04 -4.00
C LEU A 116 11.99 2.32 -3.44
N ASP A 117 12.92 2.74 -4.27
CA ASP A 117 14.27 3.09 -3.82
C ASP A 117 14.25 4.25 -2.81
N GLN A 118 13.41 5.27 -3.06
CA GLN A 118 13.23 6.39 -2.14
C GLN A 118 12.63 5.92 -0.81
N LEU A 119 11.64 5.03 -0.87
CA LEU A 119 11.01 4.48 0.33
C LEU A 119 12.02 3.70 1.17
N LEU A 120 12.78 2.81 0.54
CA LEU A 120 13.79 2.01 1.25
C LEU A 120 14.85 2.90 1.89
N ALA A 121 15.31 3.94 1.18
CA ALA A 121 16.27 4.90 1.74
C ALA A 121 15.68 5.65 2.94
N SER A 122 14.41 6.06 2.85
CA SER A 122 13.72 6.74 3.94
C SER A 122 13.56 5.85 5.16
N ILE A 123 13.21 4.58 4.95
CA ILE A 123 13.09 3.60 6.03
C ILE A 123 14.44 3.43 6.74
N GLU A 124 15.52 3.25 5.98
CA GLU A 124 16.85 3.08 6.55
C GLU A 124 17.25 4.31 7.38
N LYS A 125 17.01 5.50 6.86
CA LYS A 125 17.30 6.74 7.60
C LYS A 125 16.46 6.84 8.88
N TYR A 126 15.21 6.45 8.82
CA TYR A 126 14.30 6.47 9.98
C TYR A 126 14.85 5.58 11.12
N TYR A 127 15.36 4.41 10.78
CA TYR A 127 15.86 3.46 11.78
C TYR A 127 17.31 3.74 12.22
N GLU A 128 18.03 4.64 11.56
CA GLU A 128 19.37 5.03 11.96
C GLU A 128 19.40 5.84 13.26
N THR A 129 18.30 6.52 13.57
CA THR A 129 18.25 7.43 14.73
C THR A 129 17.89 6.75 16.05
#